data_0ce91ef4b6c6e155742aca22f6b70820
#
_entry.id   0ce91ef4b6c6e155742aca22f6b70820
#
_cell.length_a   1.000
_cell.length_b   1.000
_cell.length_c   1.000
_cell.angle_alpha   90.00
_cell.angle_beta   90.00
_cell.angle_gamma   90.00
#
_symmetry.space_group_name_H-M   'P 1'
#
loop_
_entity.id
_entity.type
_entity.pdbx_description
1 polymer ?
#
loop_
_entity_poly.entity_id
_entity_poly.type
_entity_poly.pdbx_seq_one_letter_code
_entity_poly.pdbx_strand_id
1 'polypeptide(L)'
;MLGYYRFPSINNDTIVFVSEDDLWIVPLKGGVAHRLTSNLGRIGSCSISPDGEYIAFTGREEGSNEVYCISIKGGIAKRLTFLGANTTVRGWTRDGDRIIFASDTGQWYPGFTYIYTVDKNKDIPKIVPVGPARTISYGPKKGVVIGRNTSDPARWKRYRGGTVGEIWIDPEEKGKFRKLIDIKGNLADPMWICERIYFISDHEGVGNIYSCTIQGKDLKRHTDHKEFYVRNAKTDGKNIVYHAGGDIYV
;
A
#
# COMPACT_ATOMS: atom_id res chain seq x y z
N MET A 1 -20.49 16.90 -9.62
CA MET A 1 -20.56 15.89 -8.54
C MET A 1 -19.13 15.64 -8.11
N LEU A 2 -18.79 15.79 -6.84
CA LEU A 2 -17.46 15.48 -6.34
C LEU A 2 -17.33 13.96 -6.26
N GLY A 3 -16.30 13.39 -6.88
CA GLY A 3 -16.02 11.96 -6.82
C GLY A 3 -15.49 11.56 -5.43
N TYR A 4 -15.57 10.28 -5.10
CA TYR A 4 -14.91 9.71 -3.92
C TYR A 4 -13.72 8.88 -4.39
N TYR A 5 -12.54 9.47 -4.38
CA TYR A 5 -11.32 8.88 -4.89
C TYR A 5 -10.57 8.14 -3.79
N ARG A 6 -10.12 6.91 -4.07
CA ARG A 6 -9.51 6.01 -3.09
C ARG A 6 -8.30 5.27 -3.67
N PHE A 7 -7.46 4.74 -2.79
CA PHE A 7 -6.35 3.85 -3.11
C PHE A 7 -5.44 4.34 -4.24
N PRO A 8 -4.95 5.57 -4.19
CA PRO A 8 -4.10 6.07 -5.25
C PRO A 8 -2.76 5.32 -5.31
N SER A 9 -2.18 5.27 -6.50
CA SER A 9 -0.82 4.80 -6.78
C SER A 9 -0.18 5.73 -7.79
N ILE A 10 1.10 5.99 -7.64
CA ILE A 10 1.87 6.89 -8.50
C ILE A 10 3.07 6.14 -9.09
N ASN A 11 3.39 6.47 -10.34
CA ASN A 11 4.68 6.18 -10.96
C ASN A 11 5.02 7.29 -11.94
N ASN A 12 6.12 8.01 -11.70
CA ASN A 12 6.53 9.18 -12.47
C ASN A 12 5.39 10.20 -12.64
N ASP A 13 4.93 10.39 -13.88
CA ASP A 13 3.90 11.38 -14.25
C ASP A 13 2.48 10.79 -14.30
N THR A 14 2.28 9.59 -13.76
CA THR A 14 0.99 8.89 -13.84
C THR A 14 0.45 8.53 -12.46
N ILE A 15 -0.82 8.84 -12.24
CA ILE A 15 -1.57 8.42 -11.06
C ILE A 15 -2.69 7.48 -11.50
N VAL A 16 -2.83 6.36 -10.80
CA VAL A 16 -3.97 5.45 -10.90
C VAL A 16 -4.69 5.45 -9.55
N PHE A 17 -6.00 5.45 -9.59
CA PHE A 17 -6.83 5.46 -8.38
C PHE A 17 -8.13 4.68 -8.60
N VAL A 18 -8.87 4.46 -7.53
CA VAL A 18 -10.18 3.79 -7.55
C VAL A 18 -11.28 4.82 -7.35
N SER A 19 -12.24 4.83 -8.25
CA SER A 19 -13.51 5.54 -8.12
C SER A 19 -14.64 4.68 -8.67
N GLU A 20 -15.81 4.69 -8.02
CA GLU A 20 -16.98 3.89 -8.41
C GLU A 20 -16.64 2.41 -8.66
N ASP A 21 -15.77 1.86 -7.79
CA ASP A 21 -15.27 0.48 -7.81
C ASP A 21 -14.46 0.08 -9.05
N ASP A 22 -14.03 1.05 -9.88
CA ASP A 22 -13.16 0.86 -11.04
C ASP A 22 -11.83 1.58 -10.93
N LEU A 23 -10.85 1.17 -11.75
CA LEU A 23 -9.58 1.85 -11.92
C LEU A 23 -9.74 3.02 -12.88
N TRP A 24 -9.17 4.14 -12.47
CA TRP A 24 -9.05 5.35 -13.25
C TRP A 24 -7.60 5.79 -13.33
N ILE A 25 -7.21 6.42 -14.43
CA ILE A 25 -5.87 6.95 -14.67
C ILE A 25 -5.93 8.44 -14.98
N VAL A 26 -4.97 9.19 -14.45
CA VAL A 26 -4.84 10.63 -14.67
C VAL A 26 -3.37 11.03 -14.68
N PRO A 27 -2.94 12.02 -15.48
CA PRO A 27 -1.60 12.59 -15.37
C PRO A 27 -1.37 13.25 -14.00
N LEU A 28 -0.12 13.20 -13.49
CA LEU A 28 0.27 13.87 -12.24
C LEU A 28 -0.09 15.36 -12.23
N LYS A 29 0.01 16.03 -13.37
CA LYS A 29 -0.34 17.45 -13.54
C LYS A 29 -1.85 17.74 -13.46
N GLY A 30 -2.66 16.69 -13.27
CA GLY A 30 -4.11 16.77 -13.33
C GLY A 30 -4.65 16.75 -14.77
N GLY A 31 -5.94 17.01 -14.93
CA GLY A 31 -6.63 16.98 -16.22
C GLY A 31 -7.78 15.99 -16.22
N VAL A 32 -8.08 15.43 -17.40
CA VAL A 32 -9.17 14.47 -17.56
C VAL A 32 -8.71 13.08 -17.11
N ALA A 33 -9.43 12.49 -16.16
CA ALA A 33 -9.23 11.11 -15.78
C ALA A 33 -9.95 10.17 -16.75
N HIS A 34 -9.32 9.06 -17.09
CA HIS A 34 -9.88 8.03 -17.95
C HIS A 34 -10.13 6.76 -17.16
N ARG A 35 -11.31 6.16 -17.33
CA ARG A 35 -11.66 4.87 -16.75
C ARG A 35 -10.92 3.76 -17.49
N LEU A 36 -10.22 2.87 -16.74
CA LEU A 36 -9.46 1.75 -17.30
C LEU A 36 -10.22 0.43 -17.25
N THR A 37 -11.11 0.27 -16.28
CA THR A 37 -11.84 -0.98 -16.07
C THR A 37 -13.36 -0.74 -16.06
N SER A 38 -14.10 -1.79 -16.31
CA SER A 38 -15.56 -1.85 -16.13
C SER A 38 -15.88 -3.21 -15.52
N ASN A 39 -15.49 -3.38 -14.25
CA ASN A 39 -15.63 -4.66 -13.55
C ASN A 39 -17.02 -4.80 -12.93
N LEU A 40 -17.46 -6.05 -12.79
CA LEU A 40 -18.70 -6.37 -12.06
C LEU A 40 -18.48 -6.39 -10.54
N GLY A 41 -17.25 -6.40 -10.09
CA GLY A 41 -16.87 -6.50 -8.70
C GLY A 41 -16.13 -5.26 -8.20
N ARG A 42 -15.95 -5.20 -6.89
CA ARG A 42 -15.25 -4.10 -6.22
C ARG A 42 -13.73 -4.17 -6.43
N ILE A 43 -13.12 -3.05 -6.80
CA ILE A 43 -11.67 -2.87 -6.78
C ILE A 43 -11.22 -2.23 -5.47
N GLY A 44 -10.17 -2.78 -4.90
CA GLY A 44 -9.48 -2.26 -3.71
C GLY A 44 -8.13 -1.64 -4.06
N SER A 45 -7.13 -1.89 -3.21
CA SER A 45 -5.77 -1.34 -3.38
C SER A 45 -5.19 -1.66 -4.75
N CYS A 46 -4.61 -0.66 -5.42
CA CYS A 46 -3.89 -0.82 -6.69
C CYS A 46 -2.44 -0.32 -6.59
N SER A 47 -1.57 -0.77 -7.49
CA SER A 47 -0.17 -0.34 -7.58
C SER A 47 0.33 -0.43 -9.01
N ILE A 48 0.92 0.66 -9.51
CA ILE A 48 1.61 0.69 -10.81
C ILE A 48 2.95 -0.03 -10.66
N SER A 49 3.34 -0.80 -11.66
CA SER A 49 4.65 -1.46 -11.71
C SER A 49 5.80 -0.46 -11.84
N PRO A 50 7.03 -0.79 -11.40
CA PRO A 50 8.18 0.12 -11.51
C PRO A 50 8.50 0.55 -12.94
N ASP A 51 8.26 -0.30 -13.93
CA ASP A 51 8.42 0.02 -15.37
C ASP A 51 7.27 0.88 -15.94
N GLY A 52 6.17 1.06 -15.17
CA GLY A 52 4.99 1.82 -15.60
C GLY A 52 4.07 1.10 -16.58
N GLU A 53 4.31 -0.17 -16.91
CA GLU A 53 3.59 -0.90 -17.95
C GLU A 53 2.33 -1.63 -17.44
N TYR A 54 2.26 -1.92 -16.13
CA TYR A 54 1.21 -2.72 -15.53
C TYR A 54 0.63 -2.08 -14.27
N ILE A 55 -0.61 -2.45 -13.96
CA ILE A 55 -1.29 -2.13 -12.71
C ILE A 55 -1.70 -3.44 -12.05
N ALA A 56 -1.16 -3.71 -10.86
CA ALA A 56 -1.66 -4.76 -9.98
C ALA A 56 -2.76 -4.18 -9.08
N PHE A 57 -3.82 -4.92 -8.85
CA PHE A 57 -4.91 -4.49 -7.98
C PHE A 57 -5.60 -5.64 -7.26
N THR A 58 -6.27 -5.32 -6.17
CA THR A 58 -7.15 -6.23 -5.47
C THR A 58 -8.53 -6.15 -6.11
N GLY A 59 -9.01 -7.25 -6.65
CA GLY A 59 -10.34 -7.36 -7.23
C GLY A 59 -11.23 -8.36 -6.48
N ARG A 60 -12.55 -8.16 -6.54
CA ARG A 60 -13.56 -9.00 -5.90
C ARG A 60 -14.70 -9.30 -6.86
N GLU A 61 -14.40 -9.91 -8.00
CA GLU A 61 -15.44 -10.26 -8.97
C GLU A 61 -16.18 -11.57 -8.61
N GLU A 62 -15.45 -12.53 -8.03
CA GLU A 62 -15.96 -13.88 -7.78
C GLU A 62 -15.96 -14.23 -6.28
N GLY A 63 -16.30 -13.27 -5.42
CA GLY A 63 -16.47 -13.47 -3.98
C GLY A 63 -15.30 -12.99 -3.13
N SER A 64 -14.15 -13.69 -3.11
CA SER A 64 -12.98 -13.32 -2.31
C SER A 64 -12.13 -12.25 -2.97
N ASN A 65 -11.37 -11.52 -2.15
CA ASN A 65 -10.35 -10.59 -2.64
C ASN A 65 -9.17 -11.35 -3.23
N GLU A 66 -8.84 -11.09 -4.48
CA GLU A 66 -7.74 -11.74 -5.18
C GLU A 66 -6.83 -10.72 -5.88
N VAL A 67 -5.64 -11.15 -6.29
CA VAL A 67 -4.71 -10.33 -7.06
C VAL A 67 -5.06 -10.39 -8.53
N TYR A 68 -5.20 -9.23 -9.14
CA TYR A 68 -5.37 -9.04 -10.58
C TYR A 68 -4.24 -8.17 -11.13
N CYS A 69 -3.99 -8.31 -12.42
CA CYS A 69 -3.05 -7.48 -13.16
C CYS A 69 -3.66 -7.06 -14.51
N ILE A 70 -3.46 -5.81 -14.90
CA ILE A 70 -3.89 -5.24 -16.18
C ILE A 70 -2.78 -4.39 -16.76
N SER A 71 -2.71 -4.24 -18.07
CA SER A 71 -1.83 -3.26 -18.71
C SER A 71 -2.24 -1.83 -18.34
N ILE A 72 -1.29 -0.92 -18.22
CA ILE A 72 -1.55 0.53 -18.02
C ILE A 72 -2.37 1.12 -19.17
N LYS A 73 -2.35 0.50 -20.34
CA LYS A 73 -3.14 0.89 -21.52
C LYS A 73 -4.57 0.35 -21.50
N GLY A 74 -4.96 -0.36 -20.42
CA GLY A 74 -6.26 -1.02 -20.32
C GLY A 74 -6.26 -2.42 -20.96
N GLY A 75 -7.46 -2.95 -21.22
CA GLY A 75 -7.67 -4.28 -21.77
C GLY A 75 -8.25 -5.25 -20.73
N ILE A 76 -8.01 -6.55 -20.91
CA ILE A 76 -8.57 -7.59 -20.04
C ILE A 76 -7.70 -7.74 -18.79
N ALA A 77 -8.31 -7.58 -17.63
CA ALA A 77 -7.65 -7.87 -16.35
C ALA A 77 -7.47 -9.38 -16.16
N LYS A 78 -6.26 -9.78 -15.77
CA LYS A 78 -5.91 -11.18 -15.51
C LYS A 78 -5.92 -11.44 -14.02
N ARG A 79 -6.74 -12.39 -13.56
CA ARG A 79 -6.72 -12.90 -12.18
C ARG A 79 -5.48 -13.79 -11.98
N LEU A 80 -4.68 -13.51 -10.97
CA LEU A 80 -3.42 -14.20 -10.71
C LEU A 80 -3.48 -15.15 -9.51
N THR A 81 -4.41 -14.92 -8.56
CA THR A 81 -4.55 -15.74 -7.37
C THR A 81 -5.97 -16.28 -7.21
N PHE A 82 -6.09 -17.42 -6.49
CA PHE A 82 -7.34 -18.13 -6.21
C PHE A 82 -7.29 -18.66 -4.77
N LEU A 83 -7.03 -17.75 -3.81
CA LEU A 83 -6.73 -18.10 -2.43
C LEU A 83 -7.96 -18.24 -1.54
N GLY A 84 -9.07 -17.62 -1.93
CA GLY A 84 -10.29 -17.62 -1.12
C GLY A 84 -10.13 -16.91 0.24
N ALA A 85 -9.17 -15.98 0.36
CA ALA A 85 -8.74 -15.35 1.60
C ALA A 85 -8.80 -13.82 1.49
N ASN A 86 -8.57 -13.10 2.62
CA ASN A 86 -8.43 -11.64 2.58
C ASN A 86 -7.07 -11.28 1.96
N THR A 87 -7.09 -10.92 0.71
CA THR A 87 -5.89 -10.59 -0.06
C THR A 87 -5.88 -9.10 -0.41
N THR A 88 -4.74 -8.45 -0.27
CA THR A 88 -4.59 -7.02 -0.58
C THR A 88 -3.26 -6.75 -1.27
N VAL A 89 -3.30 -6.20 -2.48
CA VAL A 89 -2.10 -5.76 -3.21
C VAL A 89 -1.41 -4.64 -2.44
N ARG A 90 -0.08 -4.75 -2.29
CA ARG A 90 0.76 -3.80 -1.57
C ARG A 90 1.76 -3.08 -2.47
N GLY A 91 2.23 -3.72 -3.51
CA GLY A 91 3.22 -3.13 -4.42
C GLY A 91 3.81 -4.16 -5.38
N TRP A 92 5.05 -3.89 -5.74
CA TRP A 92 5.87 -4.71 -6.61
C TRP A 92 7.24 -4.97 -5.98
N THR A 93 7.90 -6.03 -6.38
CA THR A 93 9.31 -6.26 -6.06
C THR A 93 10.18 -5.19 -6.73
N ARG A 94 11.41 -4.99 -6.24
CA ARG A 94 12.32 -3.95 -6.78
C ARG A 94 12.58 -4.10 -8.28
N ASP A 95 12.69 -5.34 -8.76
CA ASP A 95 12.88 -5.70 -10.16
C ASP A 95 11.60 -5.54 -11.01
N GLY A 96 10.45 -5.36 -10.38
CA GLY A 96 9.16 -5.24 -11.07
C GLY A 96 8.59 -6.55 -11.62
N ASP A 97 9.23 -7.68 -11.33
CA ASP A 97 8.82 -8.98 -11.89
C ASP A 97 7.64 -9.60 -11.12
N ARG A 98 7.53 -9.31 -9.83
CA ARG A 98 6.52 -9.91 -8.97
C ARG A 98 5.66 -8.88 -8.26
N ILE A 99 4.38 -9.20 -8.14
CA ILE A 99 3.40 -8.42 -7.40
C ILE A 99 3.47 -8.84 -5.93
N ILE A 100 3.58 -7.87 -5.04
CA ILE A 100 3.56 -8.06 -3.59
C ILE A 100 2.13 -7.88 -3.08
N PHE A 101 1.69 -8.80 -2.24
CA PHE A 101 0.40 -8.72 -1.59
C PHE A 101 0.45 -9.27 -0.16
N ALA A 102 -0.44 -8.80 0.69
CA ALA A 102 -0.70 -9.35 2.00
C ALA A 102 -1.91 -10.27 1.95
N SER A 103 -1.83 -11.43 2.58
CA SER A 103 -2.95 -12.38 2.67
C SER A 103 -2.94 -13.13 3.98
N ASP A 104 -4.13 -13.51 4.46
CA ASP A 104 -4.34 -14.41 5.59
C ASP A 104 -4.59 -15.87 5.14
N THR A 105 -4.26 -16.18 3.89
CA THR A 105 -4.38 -17.55 3.36
C THR A 105 -3.60 -18.54 4.21
N GLY A 106 -4.21 -19.68 4.54
CA GLY A 106 -3.62 -20.72 5.38
C GLY A 106 -3.42 -20.33 6.85
N GLN A 107 -3.95 -19.18 7.30
CA GLN A 107 -3.84 -18.75 8.68
C GLN A 107 -5.08 -19.14 9.50
N TRP A 108 -4.87 -19.36 10.79
CA TRP A 108 -5.91 -19.76 11.74
C TRP A 108 -6.92 -18.64 12.04
N TYR A 109 -6.49 -17.37 11.91
CA TYR A 109 -7.32 -16.21 12.22
C TYR A 109 -7.41 -15.27 11.03
N PRO A 110 -8.61 -14.84 10.65
CA PRO A 110 -8.81 -13.78 9.67
C PRO A 110 -8.05 -12.50 10.05
N GLY A 111 -7.34 -11.93 9.09
CA GLY A 111 -6.58 -10.70 9.29
C GLY A 111 -5.18 -10.89 9.90
N PHE A 112 -4.76 -12.11 10.24
CA PHE A 112 -3.38 -12.42 10.56
C PHE A 112 -2.61 -12.69 9.26
N THR A 113 -2.00 -11.65 8.72
CA THR A 113 -1.48 -11.67 7.35
C THR A 113 0.02 -11.87 7.27
N TYR A 114 0.43 -12.50 6.18
CA TYR A 114 1.82 -12.57 5.71
C TYR A 114 1.96 -11.89 4.36
N ILE A 115 3.19 -11.55 4.02
CA ILE A 115 3.52 -11.00 2.71
C ILE A 115 3.84 -12.14 1.75
N TYR A 116 3.23 -12.07 0.58
CA TYR A 116 3.44 -13.01 -0.52
C TYR A 116 3.83 -12.24 -1.78
N THR A 117 4.39 -12.97 -2.73
CA THR A 117 4.58 -12.50 -4.10
C THR A 117 4.00 -13.49 -5.10
N VAL A 118 3.51 -12.97 -6.23
CA VAL A 118 3.07 -13.75 -7.38
C VAL A 118 3.64 -13.13 -8.65
N ASP A 119 4.05 -13.96 -9.60
CA ASP A 119 4.51 -13.51 -10.93
C ASP A 119 3.34 -12.95 -11.74
N LYS A 120 3.58 -11.87 -12.51
CA LYS A 120 2.58 -11.25 -13.38
C LYS A 120 2.08 -12.18 -14.50
N ASN A 121 2.86 -13.19 -14.85
CA ASN A 121 2.50 -14.21 -15.84
C ASN A 121 1.74 -15.39 -15.24
N LYS A 122 1.54 -15.41 -13.92
CA LYS A 122 0.87 -16.43 -13.12
C LYS A 122 1.79 -17.59 -12.75
N ASP A 123 2.13 -17.66 -11.48
CA ASP A 123 2.75 -18.83 -10.84
C ASP A 123 2.07 -19.11 -9.48
N ILE A 124 2.64 -20.01 -8.72
CA ILE A 124 2.22 -20.26 -7.34
C ILE A 124 2.75 -19.11 -6.47
N PRO A 125 1.89 -18.47 -5.64
CA PRO A 125 2.32 -17.46 -4.68
C PRO A 125 3.43 -17.97 -3.76
N LYS A 126 4.45 -17.12 -3.53
CA LYS A 126 5.59 -17.42 -2.67
C LYS A 126 5.56 -16.49 -1.46
N ILE A 127 5.75 -17.05 -0.26
CA ILE A 127 5.84 -16.27 0.97
C ILE A 127 7.17 -15.50 1.01
N VAL A 128 7.11 -14.25 1.46
CA VAL A 128 8.30 -13.46 1.77
C VAL A 128 8.67 -13.69 3.24
N PRO A 129 9.90 -14.12 3.57
CA PRO A 129 10.25 -14.57 4.93
C PRO A 129 10.53 -13.40 5.89
N VAL A 130 9.57 -12.49 6.04
CA VAL A 130 9.64 -11.32 6.94
C VAL A 130 8.80 -11.47 8.21
N GLY A 131 8.15 -12.63 8.38
CA GLY A 131 7.18 -12.88 9.45
C GLY A 131 5.83 -12.20 9.19
N PRO A 132 4.96 -12.17 10.20
CA PRO A 132 3.65 -11.54 10.07
C PRO A 132 3.78 -10.05 9.74
N ALA A 133 3.14 -9.61 8.65
CA ALA A 133 3.13 -8.22 8.22
C ALA A 133 1.91 -7.95 7.32
N ARG A 134 1.46 -6.70 7.30
CA ARG A 134 0.40 -6.21 6.42
C ARG A 134 0.91 -5.34 5.29
N THR A 135 2.06 -4.70 5.49
CA THR A 135 2.68 -3.81 4.52
C THR A 135 4.18 -4.04 4.50
N ILE A 136 4.81 -3.75 3.37
CA ILE A 136 6.24 -3.85 3.16
C ILE A 136 6.70 -2.74 2.21
N SER A 137 7.87 -2.21 2.44
CA SER A 137 8.56 -1.32 1.52
C SER A 137 10.06 -1.62 1.55
N TYR A 138 10.67 -1.62 0.38
CA TYR A 138 12.09 -1.90 0.22
C TYR A 138 12.89 -0.59 0.19
N GLY A 139 14.07 -0.61 0.78
CA GLY A 139 15.02 0.49 0.68
C GLY A 139 15.60 0.61 -0.73
N PRO A 140 16.18 1.78 -1.10
CA PRO A 140 16.63 2.05 -2.48
C PRO A 140 17.75 1.13 -2.97
N LYS A 141 18.60 0.63 -2.09
CA LYS A 141 19.68 -0.31 -2.44
C LYS A 141 19.47 -1.66 -1.77
N LYS A 142 19.27 -1.65 -0.47
CA LYS A 142 19.00 -2.81 0.39
C LYS A 142 18.14 -2.36 1.57
N GLY A 143 17.72 -3.31 2.38
CA GLY A 143 16.92 -3.06 3.56
C GLY A 143 15.43 -3.18 3.26
N VAL A 144 14.69 -3.52 4.28
CA VAL A 144 13.24 -3.71 4.23
C VAL A 144 12.59 -3.12 5.49
N VAL A 145 11.48 -2.45 5.31
CA VAL A 145 10.61 -1.99 6.38
C VAL A 145 9.25 -2.66 6.23
N ILE A 146 8.70 -3.14 7.34
CA ILE A 146 7.39 -3.79 7.38
C ILE A 146 6.48 -3.11 8.38
N GLY A 147 5.18 -3.16 8.09
CA GLY A 147 4.13 -2.77 9.02
C GLY A 147 3.45 -4.00 9.62
N ARG A 148 3.56 -4.17 10.94
CA ARG A 148 2.83 -5.19 11.71
C ARG A 148 1.57 -4.59 12.28
N ASN A 149 0.45 -5.30 12.17
CA ASN A 149 -0.88 -4.83 12.58
C ASN A 149 -1.30 -3.49 11.94
N THR A 150 -0.54 -2.97 10.99
CA THR A 150 -0.86 -1.71 10.32
C THR A 150 -2.18 -1.84 9.59
N SER A 151 -3.10 -0.94 9.88
CA SER A 151 -4.40 -0.83 9.23
C SER A 151 -4.67 0.63 8.94
N ASP A 152 -5.68 0.90 8.14
CA ASP A 152 -6.14 2.26 7.87
C ASP A 152 -6.51 2.98 9.20
N PRO A 153 -5.77 4.03 9.61
CA PRO A 153 -5.97 4.68 10.89
C PRO A 153 -7.37 5.31 11.04
N ALA A 154 -8.04 5.60 9.92
CA ALA A 154 -9.39 6.16 9.94
C ALA A 154 -10.47 5.17 10.43
N ARG A 155 -10.16 3.86 10.44
CA ARG A 155 -11.12 2.82 10.92
C ARG A 155 -11.24 2.82 12.44
N TRP A 156 -10.09 2.89 13.15
CA TRP A 156 -10.02 2.96 14.61
C TRP A 156 -9.12 4.13 15.00
N LYS A 157 -9.72 5.30 14.98
CA LYS A 157 -9.03 6.56 15.24
C LYS A 157 -8.38 6.57 16.61
N ARG A 158 -7.10 6.90 16.67
CA ARG A 158 -6.29 7.01 17.90
C ARG A 158 -6.28 5.73 18.74
N TYR A 159 -6.38 4.58 18.08
CA TYR A 159 -6.31 3.30 18.77
C TYR A 159 -4.93 3.08 19.38
N ARG A 160 -4.91 2.60 20.63
CA ARG A 160 -3.68 2.37 21.42
C ARG A 160 -3.67 1.01 22.11
N GLY A 161 -4.48 0.07 21.66
CA GLY A 161 -4.56 -1.28 22.20
C GLY A 161 -3.46 -2.21 21.68
N GLY A 162 -3.51 -3.46 22.11
CA GLY A 162 -2.47 -4.47 21.82
C GLY A 162 -2.27 -4.83 20.33
N THR A 163 -3.20 -4.45 19.45
CA THR A 163 -3.07 -4.63 17.99
C THR A 163 -2.79 -3.32 17.26
N VAL A 164 -2.24 -2.31 17.94
CA VAL A 164 -1.81 -1.06 17.32
C VAL A 164 -0.77 -1.33 16.23
N GLY A 165 -0.84 -0.54 15.15
CA GLY A 165 0.11 -0.64 14.06
C GLY A 165 1.53 -0.29 14.50
N GLU A 166 2.48 -1.14 14.17
CA GLU A 166 3.91 -0.95 14.45
C GLU A 166 4.72 -1.03 13.16
N ILE A 167 5.84 -0.31 13.12
CA ILE A 167 6.80 -0.35 12.01
C ILE A 167 8.09 -1.01 12.48
N TRP A 168 8.52 -2.01 11.74
CA TRP A 168 9.73 -2.77 11.98
C TRP A 168 10.67 -2.68 10.77
N ILE A 169 11.97 -2.59 11.02
CA ILE A 169 12.98 -2.41 9.98
C ILE A 169 14.11 -3.42 10.11
N ASP A 170 14.55 -3.96 8.97
CA ASP A 170 15.81 -4.70 8.80
C ASP A 170 16.64 -3.99 7.71
N PRO A 171 17.56 -3.09 8.09
CA PRO A 171 18.34 -2.31 7.14
C PRO A 171 19.32 -3.13 6.30
N GLU A 172 19.68 -4.32 6.75
CA GLU A 172 20.68 -5.16 6.12
C GLU A 172 20.09 -6.37 5.36
N GLU A 173 18.77 -6.58 5.41
CA GLU A 173 18.07 -7.75 4.85
C GLU A 173 18.61 -9.10 5.35
N LYS A 174 18.96 -9.16 6.65
CA LYS A 174 19.50 -10.35 7.30
C LYS A 174 18.47 -11.14 8.11
N GLY A 175 17.19 -10.79 7.98
CA GLY A 175 16.10 -11.36 8.78
C GLY A 175 16.08 -10.88 10.23
N LYS A 176 16.83 -9.80 10.56
CA LYS A 176 16.95 -9.23 11.90
C LYS A 176 16.17 -7.92 12.03
N PHE A 177 14.87 -8.05 12.24
CA PHE A 177 13.99 -6.91 12.41
C PHE A 177 14.09 -6.32 13.81
N ARG A 178 14.06 -4.99 13.88
CA ARG A 178 13.86 -4.22 15.11
C ARG A 178 12.71 -3.23 14.94
N LYS A 179 12.04 -2.87 16.03
CA LYS A 179 11.06 -1.78 16.02
C LYS A 179 11.75 -0.48 15.58
N LEU A 180 11.16 0.21 14.61
CA LEU A 180 11.75 1.44 14.05
C LEU A 180 11.61 2.62 15.01
N ILE A 181 10.41 2.85 15.51
CA ILE A 181 10.06 3.99 16.35
C ILE A 181 8.99 3.59 17.36
N ASP A 182 9.03 4.19 18.54
CA ASP A 182 8.02 3.99 19.58
C ASP A 182 7.29 5.32 19.86
N ILE A 183 6.15 5.50 19.22
CA ILE A 183 5.25 6.64 19.44
C ILE A 183 3.83 6.14 19.74
N LYS A 184 3.11 6.86 20.59
CA LYS A 184 1.77 6.47 21.04
C LYS A 184 0.69 6.83 20.01
N GLY A 185 0.48 5.99 19.01
CA GLY A 185 -0.52 6.17 17.97
C GLY A 185 -0.52 5.02 16.98
N ASN A 186 -1.51 4.97 16.09
CA ASN A 186 -1.50 4.05 14.97
C ASN A 186 -0.42 4.44 13.97
N LEU A 187 0.31 3.45 13.49
CA LEU A 187 1.26 3.59 12.39
C LEU A 187 0.78 2.78 11.19
N ALA A 188 0.83 3.38 10.00
CA ALA A 188 0.41 2.73 8.77
C ALA A 188 1.28 3.12 7.58
N ASP A 189 1.20 2.33 6.52
CA ASP A 189 1.79 2.54 5.20
C ASP A 189 3.26 3.01 5.23
N PRO A 190 4.19 2.23 5.83
CA PRO A 190 5.59 2.58 5.82
C PRO A 190 6.14 2.61 4.39
N MET A 191 6.86 3.68 4.05
CA MET A 191 7.47 3.92 2.74
C MET A 191 8.93 4.30 2.95
N TRP A 192 9.85 3.55 2.35
CA TRP A 192 11.27 3.86 2.41
C TRP A 192 11.69 4.72 1.21
N ILE A 193 11.99 5.99 1.46
CA ILE A 193 12.42 6.94 0.44
C ILE A 193 13.79 7.50 0.84
N CYS A 194 14.81 7.28 0.02
CA CYS A 194 16.19 7.70 0.27
C CYS A 194 16.66 7.27 1.68
N GLU A 195 17.01 8.24 2.53
CA GLU A 195 17.54 8.02 3.89
C GLU A 195 16.46 8.02 4.98
N ARG A 196 15.18 8.07 4.61
CA ARG A 196 14.07 8.23 5.56
C ARG A 196 12.97 7.20 5.34
N ILE A 197 12.30 6.87 6.45
CA ILE A 197 11.06 6.09 6.43
C ILE A 197 9.90 7.05 6.65
N TYR A 198 9.01 7.12 5.68
CA TYR A 198 7.76 7.87 5.75
C TYR A 198 6.63 6.92 6.16
N PHE A 199 5.65 7.43 6.89
CA PHE A 199 4.51 6.65 7.37
C PHE A 199 3.36 7.55 7.78
N ILE A 200 2.17 6.99 7.86
CA ILE A 200 1.01 7.66 8.44
C ILE A 200 0.99 7.42 9.94
N SER A 201 0.71 8.46 10.72
CA SER A 201 0.46 8.35 12.16
C SER A 201 -0.62 9.30 12.64
N ASP A 202 -1.39 8.86 13.63
CA ASP A 202 -2.43 9.67 14.32
C ASP A 202 -2.05 10.05 15.76
N HIS A 203 -0.76 10.02 16.11
CA HIS A 203 -0.28 10.27 17.48
C HIS A 203 -0.57 11.71 17.95
N GLU A 204 -0.68 12.66 17.04
CA GLU A 204 -1.06 14.06 17.31
C GLU A 204 -2.55 14.35 17.06
N GLY A 205 -3.37 13.33 16.80
CA GLY A 205 -4.82 13.49 16.59
C GLY A 205 -5.29 12.92 15.26
N VAL A 206 -5.34 13.73 14.20
CA VAL A 206 -5.71 13.29 12.85
C VAL A 206 -4.51 12.63 12.18
N GLY A 207 -4.74 11.53 11.45
CA GLY A 207 -3.68 10.83 10.72
C GLY A 207 -3.05 11.73 9.66
N ASN A 208 -1.74 11.91 9.76
CA ASN A 208 -0.91 12.70 8.86
C ASN A 208 0.34 11.92 8.46
N ILE A 209 1.07 12.40 7.45
CA ILE A 209 2.34 11.82 7.02
C ILE A 209 3.47 12.37 7.88
N TYR A 210 4.25 11.45 8.41
CA TYR A 210 5.48 11.70 9.16
C TYR A 210 6.65 10.97 8.53
N SER A 211 7.87 11.35 8.88
CA SER A 211 9.06 10.57 8.58
C SER A 211 10.05 10.58 9.72
N CYS A 212 10.89 9.55 9.77
CA CYS A 212 12.08 9.50 10.63
C CYS A 212 13.25 8.91 9.86
N THR A 213 14.46 9.01 10.42
CA THR A 213 15.62 8.32 9.87
C THR A 213 15.46 6.79 10.02
N ILE A 214 16.30 6.03 9.34
CA ILE A 214 16.35 4.55 9.47
C ILE A 214 16.70 4.09 10.88
N GLN A 215 17.21 4.98 11.76
CA GLN A 215 17.44 4.74 13.18
C GLN A 215 16.22 5.07 14.05
N GLY A 216 15.13 5.57 13.48
CA GLY A 216 13.93 5.98 14.20
C GLY A 216 14.04 7.34 14.90
N LYS A 217 15.00 8.17 14.48
CA LYS A 217 15.27 9.51 15.03
C LYS A 217 14.79 10.60 14.08
N ASP A 218 14.83 11.87 14.54
CA ASP A 218 14.50 13.05 13.74
C ASP A 218 13.09 12.94 13.11
N LEU A 219 12.09 12.75 13.99
CA LEU A 219 10.67 12.68 13.57
C LEU A 219 10.25 14.03 12.97
N LYS A 220 9.72 14.00 11.75
CA LYS A 220 9.22 15.19 11.04
C LYS A 220 7.80 14.95 10.54
N ARG A 221 6.94 15.95 10.68
CA ARG A 221 5.61 16.00 10.10
C ARG A 221 5.66 16.66 8.72
N HIS A 222 4.91 16.12 7.74
CA HIS A 222 4.91 16.58 6.35
C HIS A 222 3.56 17.09 5.87
N THR A 223 2.46 16.70 6.51
CA THR A 223 1.11 17.15 6.16
C THR A 223 0.38 17.71 7.38
N ASP A 224 -0.61 18.58 7.16
CA ASP A 224 -1.37 19.25 8.24
C ASP A 224 -2.89 19.14 8.04
N HIS A 225 -3.36 17.93 7.74
CA HIS A 225 -4.79 17.67 7.69
C HIS A 225 -5.39 17.76 9.11
N LYS A 226 -6.55 18.42 9.23
CA LYS A 226 -7.23 18.65 10.52
C LYS A 226 -8.58 17.95 10.60
N GLU A 227 -9.23 17.72 9.48
CA GLU A 227 -10.58 17.14 9.41
C GLU A 227 -10.56 15.69 8.97
N PHE A 228 -9.82 15.38 7.89
CA PHE A 228 -9.77 14.08 7.29
C PHE A 228 -8.41 13.41 7.50
N TYR A 229 -8.43 12.14 7.80
CA TYR A 229 -7.23 11.32 7.91
C TYR A 229 -6.57 11.13 6.55
N VAL A 230 -5.25 11.25 6.49
CA VAL A 230 -4.44 10.71 5.40
C VAL A 230 -4.58 9.20 5.38
N ARG A 231 -4.81 8.61 4.21
CA ARG A 231 -5.06 7.19 4.03
C ARG A 231 -4.38 6.64 2.78
N ASN A 232 -3.98 5.37 2.84
CA ASN A 232 -3.47 4.60 1.71
C ASN A 232 -2.35 5.30 0.94
N ALA A 233 -1.36 5.82 1.68
CA ALA A 233 -0.20 6.47 1.09
C ALA A 233 0.68 5.47 0.35
N LYS A 234 1.15 5.86 -0.84
CA LYS A 234 2.08 5.12 -1.67
C LYS A 234 3.12 6.04 -2.27
N THR A 235 4.25 5.46 -2.68
CA THR A 235 5.36 6.21 -3.26
C THR A 235 5.92 5.50 -4.48
N ASP A 236 6.48 6.29 -5.40
CA ASP A 236 7.34 5.85 -6.50
C ASP A 236 8.85 6.02 -6.14
N GLY A 237 9.17 6.33 -4.88
CA GLY A 237 10.52 6.62 -4.39
C GLY A 237 10.91 8.11 -4.48
N LYS A 238 10.08 8.95 -5.11
CA LYS A 238 10.29 10.39 -5.28
C LYS A 238 9.10 11.20 -4.73
N ASN A 239 7.90 10.82 -5.11
CA ASN A 239 6.65 11.44 -4.68
C ASN A 239 5.89 10.51 -3.74
N ILE A 240 5.02 11.07 -2.92
CA ILE A 240 4.04 10.33 -2.11
C ILE A 240 2.65 10.76 -2.57
N VAL A 241 1.84 9.79 -2.98
CA VAL A 241 0.43 9.97 -3.28
C VAL A 241 -0.43 9.38 -2.17
N TYR A 242 -1.49 10.06 -1.78
CA TYR A 242 -2.44 9.59 -0.76
C TYR A 242 -3.82 10.18 -1.00
N HIS A 243 -4.84 9.70 -0.29
CA HIS A 243 -6.13 10.36 -0.26
C HIS A 243 -6.51 10.84 1.14
N ALA A 244 -7.27 11.93 1.20
CA ALA A 244 -7.90 12.44 2.41
C ALA A 244 -9.25 13.06 2.06
N GLY A 245 -10.29 12.80 2.87
CA GLY A 245 -11.66 13.17 2.50
C GLY A 245 -12.14 12.36 1.31
N GLY A 246 -12.31 12.98 0.18
CA GLY A 246 -12.66 12.36 -1.11
C GLY A 246 -11.65 12.66 -2.22
N ASP A 247 -10.54 13.33 -1.88
CA ASP A 247 -9.58 13.88 -2.83
C ASP A 247 -8.24 13.15 -2.76
N ILE A 248 -7.47 13.26 -3.86
CA ILE A 248 -6.11 12.74 -4.00
C ILE A 248 -5.13 13.91 -3.89
N TYR A 249 -4.06 13.66 -3.14
CA TYR A 249 -2.96 14.58 -2.89
C TYR A 249 -1.63 13.95 -3.29
N VAL A 250 -0.68 14.79 -3.69
CA VAL A 250 0.71 14.44 -3.95
C VAL A 250 1.62 15.39 -3.19
#